data_c0925a8488b9d280ab12f8305d2b323c
#
_entry.id   c0925a8488b9d280ab12f8305d2b323c
#
_cell.length_a   1.000
_cell.length_b   1.000
_cell.length_c   1.000
_cell.angle_alpha   90.00
_cell.angle_beta   90.00
_cell.angle_gamma   90.00
#
_symmetry.space_group_name_H-M   'P 1'
#
loop_
_entity.id
_entity.type
_entity.pdbx_description
1 polymer ?
#
loop_
_entity_poly.entity_id
_entity_poly.type
_entity_poly.pdbx_seq_one_letter_code
_entity_poly.pdbx_strand_id
1 'polypeptide(L)'
;MEYLNKVLGIKVTYEDVKFKHLPNFIVMRYRLQMASMNGKKAIFLYPKTELEQIGVLKKHIARIQKNENLPVVLVLKEIISRQKEYLIREKIPFVVEGRQIYLPFMALYLQERCNAEREQREEMRPSAQMLLLHFIYGGAQELFTSQAAKDLELTPTSI
;
A
#
# COMPACT_ATOMS: atom_id res chain seq x y z
N MET A 1 -4.24 16.07 0.18
CA MET A 1 -3.12 15.13 0.04
C MET A 1 -1.84 15.62 0.72
N GLU A 2 -1.88 15.73 2.03
CA GLU A 2 -0.72 16.11 2.84
C GLU A 2 0.41 15.07 2.80
N TYR A 3 0.06 13.81 2.52
CA TYR A 3 1.00 12.70 2.48
C TYR A 3 2.17 12.95 1.51
N LEU A 4 1.89 13.39 0.29
CA LEU A 4 2.93 13.68 -0.69
C LEU A 4 3.85 14.84 -0.25
N ASN A 5 3.27 15.89 0.30
CA ASN A 5 4.04 17.02 0.81
C ASN A 5 4.97 16.59 1.94
N LYS A 6 4.45 15.77 2.88
CA LYS A 6 5.20 15.28 4.04
C LYS A 6 6.33 14.34 3.65
N VAL A 7 6.07 13.39 2.76
CA VAL A 7 7.03 12.34 2.39
C VAL A 7 8.08 12.85 1.41
N LEU A 8 7.68 13.64 0.41
CA LEU A 8 8.59 14.15 -0.61
C LEU A 8 9.33 15.41 -0.19
N GLY A 9 8.89 16.09 0.88
CA GLY A 9 9.47 17.37 1.29
C GLY A 9 9.30 18.49 0.28
N ILE A 10 8.39 18.35 -0.70
CA ILE A 10 8.12 19.32 -1.76
C ILE A 10 6.69 19.82 -1.66
N LYS A 11 6.48 21.08 -2.06
CA LYS A 11 5.13 21.66 -2.12
C LYS A 11 4.40 21.09 -3.33
N VAL A 12 3.30 20.37 -3.09
CA VAL A 12 2.38 19.90 -4.13
C VAL A 12 1.17 20.82 -4.11
N THR A 13 0.89 21.46 -5.22
CA THR A 13 -0.30 22.29 -5.41
C THR A 13 -1.30 21.54 -6.30
N TYR A 14 -2.59 21.69 -5.98
CA TYR A 14 -3.68 21.03 -6.68
C TYR A 14 -4.61 22.07 -7.29
N GLU A 15 -5.00 21.84 -8.53
CA GLU A 15 -5.92 22.69 -9.26
C GLU A 15 -7.07 21.83 -9.80
N ASP A 16 -8.30 22.21 -9.52
CA ASP A 16 -9.48 21.59 -10.12
C ASP A 16 -9.68 22.14 -11.53
N VAL A 17 -9.20 21.43 -12.52
CA VAL A 17 -9.28 21.79 -13.94
C VAL A 17 -10.43 21.02 -14.59
N LYS A 18 -11.25 21.72 -15.37
CA LYS A 18 -12.25 21.07 -16.22
C LYS A 18 -11.58 20.58 -17.51
N PHE A 19 -11.43 19.28 -17.63
CA PHE A 19 -10.88 18.64 -18.82
C PHE A 19 -11.97 18.57 -19.92
N LYS A 20 -11.88 19.44 -20.92
CA LYS A 20 -12.94 19.63 -21.94
C LYS A 20 -13.04 18.51 -22.98
N HIS A 21 -11.99 17.72 -23.15
CA HIS A 21 -11.89 16.73 -24.24
C HIS A 21 -11.89 15.26 -23.77
N LEU A 22 -12.22 15.03 -22.50
CA LEU A 22 -12.28 13.67 -21.97
C LEU A 22 -13.66 13.05 -22.20
N PRO A 23 -13.72 11.76 -22.57
CA PRO A 23 -14.97 11.04 -22.69
C PRO A 23 -15.76 11.01 -21.37
N ASN A 24 -17.07 11.12 -21.44
CA ASN A 24 -17.95 11.16 -20.27
C ASN A 24 -17.76 9.96 -19.33
N PHE A 25 -17.49 8.76 -19.86
CA PHE A 25 -17.29 7.59 -19.04
C PHE A 25 -16.05 7.67 -18.13
N ILE A 26 -15.01 8.43 -18.53
CA ILE A 26 -13.83 8.68 -17.70
C ILE A 26 -14.20 9.62 -16.54
N VAL A 27 -14.90 10.71 -16.84
CA VAL A 27 -15.32 11.70 -15.83
C VAL A 27 -16.32 11.11 -14.83
N MET A 28 -17.16 10.16 -15.28
CA MET A 28 -18.10 9.45 -14.41
C MET A 28 -17.37 8.51 -13.43
N ARG A 29 -16.34 7.81 -13.88
CA ARG A 29 -15.63 6.78 -13.10
C ARG A 29 -14.51 7.33 -12.23
N TYR A 30 -13.91 8.42 -12.63
CA TYR A 30 -12.75 9.01 -11.96
C TYR A 30 -12.99 10.47 -11.61
N ARG A 31 -12.44 10.89 -10.49
CA ARG A 31 -12.19 12.30 -10.23
C ARG A 31 -10.79 12.62 -10.72
N LEU A 32 -10.67 13.68 -11.53
CA LEU A 32 -9.39 14.13 -12.06
C LEU A 32 -9.02 15.46 -11.41
N GLN A 33 -7.74 15.61 -11.10
CA GLN A 33 -7.21 16.82 -10.50
C GLN A 33 -5.81 17.07 -11.08
N MET A 34 -5.51 18.30 -11.45
CA MET A 34 -4.16 18.67 -11.87
C MET A 34 -3.30 18.88 -10.63
N ALA A 35 -2.13 18.29 -10.60
CA ALA A 35 -1.15 18.51 -9.53
C ALA A 35 0.14 19.07 -10.12
N SER A 36 0.73 20.03 -9.44
CA SER A 36 2.06 20.55 -9.75
C SER A 36 3.02 20.21 -8.61
N MET A 37 4.08 19.50 -8.95
CA MET A 37 5.09 19.00 -8.03
C MET A 37 6.46 19.52 -8.49
N ASN A 38 6.99 20.52 -7.78
CA ASN A 38 8.30 21.11 -8.10
C ASN A 38 8.45 21.48 -9.59
N GLY A 39 7.42 22.14 -10.14
CA GLY A 39 7.37 22.57 -11.55
C GLY A 39 6.94 21.50 -12.55
N LYS A 40 6.84 20.24 -12.16
CA LYS A 40 6.31 19.16 -13.02
C LYS A 40 4.81 19.00 -12.80
N LYS A 41 4.03 19.07 -13.87
CA LYS A 41 2.59 18.87 -13.84
C LYS A 41 2.25 17.39 -14.10
N ALA A 42 1.23 16.90 -13.39
CA ALA A 42 0.68 15.56 -13.57
C ALA A 42 -0.85 15.58 -13.33
N ILE A 43 -1.56 14.64 -13.91
CA ILE A 43 -2.99 14.45 -13.67
C ILE A 43 -3.16 13.36 -12.61
N PHE A 44 -3.79 13.70 -11.51
CA PHE A 44 -4.14 12.76 -10.46
C PHE A 44 -5.51 12.17 -10.70
N LEU A 45 -5.55 10.85 -10.80
CA LEU A 45 -6.73 10.07 -11.14
C LEU A 45 -7.21 9.32 -9.89
N TYR A 46 -8.35 9.72 -9.37
CA TYR A 46 -8.98 9.12 -8.19
C TYR A 46 -10.15 8.23 -8.64
N PRO A 47 -10.07 6.90 -8.52
CA PRO A 47 -11.22 6.03 -8.75
C PRO A 47 -12.36 6.36 -7.77
N LYS A 48 -13.58 6.51 -8.27
CA LYS A 48 -14.78 6.74 -7.44
C LYS A 48 -15.35 5.45 -6.87
N THR A 49 -15.03 4.33 -7.51
CA THR A 49 -15.42 2.97 -7.14
C THR A 49 -14.18 2.09 -7.02
N GLU A 50 -14.36 0.80 -6.91
CA GLU A 50 -13.24 -0.16 -6.94
C GLU A 50 -12.40 -0.02 -8.20
N LEU A 51 -11.10 -0.38 -8.06
CA LEU A 51 -10.17 -0.30 -9.16
C LEU A 51 -10.61 -1.23 -10.30
N GLU A 52 -10.77 -0.68 -11.48
CA GLU A 52 -11.08 -1.41 -12.71
C GLU A 52 -10.03 -2.48 -13.02
N GLN A 53 -10.41 -3.46 -13.84
CA GLN A 53 -9.45 -4.40 -14.41
C GLN A 53 -8.30 -3.62 -15.05
N ILE A 54 -7.08 -4.05 -14.79
CA ILE A 54 -5.88 -3.27 -15.13
C ILE A 54 -5.74 -3.02 -16.64
N GLY A 55 -6.22 -3.95 -17.47
CA GLY A 55 -6.26 -3.74 -18.93
C GLY A 55 -7.18 -2.59 -19.35
N VAL A 56 -8.30 -2.41 -18.67
CA VAL A 56 -9.24 -1.31 -18.89
C VAL A 56 -8.64 0.00 -18.37
N LEU A 57 -8.07 -0.03 -17.17
CA LEU A 57 -7.39 1.11 -16.57
C LEU A 57 -6.27 1.64 -17.48
N LYS A 58 -5.45 0.76 -18.05
CA LYS A 58 -4.38 1.13 -18.97
C LYS A 58 -4.92 1.88 -20.21
N LYS A 59 -6.04 1.42 -20.78
CA LYS A 59 -6.70 2.09 -21.90
C LYS A 59 -7.22 3.49 -21.50
N HIS A 60 -7.79 3.61 -20.30
CA HIS A 60 -8.27 4.90 -19.78
C HIS A 60 -7.10 5.87 -19.57
N ILE A 61 -6.01 5.43 -18.94
CA ILE A 61 -4.81 6.24 -18.72
C ILE A 61 -4.23 6.70 -20.07
N ALA A 62 -4.06 5.79 -21.02
CA ALA A 62 -3.54 6.12 -22.36
C ALA A 62 -4.41 7.15 -23.07
N ARG A 63 -5.74 7.07 -22.90
CA ARG A 63 -6.67 8.05 -23.50
C ARG A 63 -6.52 9.44 -22.88
N ILE A 64 -6.36 9.52 -21.55
CA ILE A 64 -6.13 10.78 -20.84
C ILE A 64 -4.77 11.38 -21.27
N GLN A 65 -3.71 10.57 -21.29
CA GLN A 65 -2.38 11.02 -21.69
C GLN A 65 -2.33 11.54 -23.12
N LYS A 66 -3.06 10.88 -24.04
CA LYS A 66 -3.13 11.33 -25.44
C LYS A 66 -3.79 12.71 -25.58
N ASN A 67 -4.76 13.01 -24.75
CA ASN A 67 -5.49 14.28 -24.82
C ASN A 67 -4.73 15.44 -24.13
N GLU A 68 -4.11 15.16 -23.00
CA GLU A 68 -3.52 16.20 -22.14
C GLU A 68 -1.99 16.27 -22.19
N ASN A 69 -1.33 15.25 -22.77
CA ASN A 69 0.14 15.13 -22.88
C ASN A 69 0.86 15.30 -21.52
N LEU A 70 0.24 14.82 -20.46
CA LEU A 70 0.76 14.87 -19.09
C LEU A 70 0.80 13.45 -18.48
N PRO A 71 1.74 13.18 -17.56
CA PRO A 71 1.74 11.93 -16.83
C PRO A 71 0.48 11.82 -15.97
N VAL A 72 -0.11 10.62 -15.94
CA VAL A 72 -1.29 10.32 -15.12
C VAL A 72 -0.85 9.49 -13.93
N VAL A 73 -1.19 9.94 -12.74
CA VAL A 73 -0.88 9.29 -11.46
C VAL A 73 -2.15 8.74 -10.86
N LEU A 74 -2.20 7.44 -10.64
CA LEU A 74 -3.32 6.78 -9.99
C LEU A 74 -3.23 6.97 -8.48
N VAL A 75 -4.29 7.48 -7.86
CA VAL A 75 -4.33 7.68 -6.41
C VAL A 75 -5.31 6.70 -5.79
N LEU A 76 -4.80 5.88 -4.88
CA LEU A 76 -5.52 4.78 -4.25
C LEU A 76 -5.51 4.92 -2.73
N LYS A 77 -6.55 4.45 -2.08
CA LYS A 77 -6.59 4.29 -0.62
C LYS A 77 -5.84 3.03 -0.19
N GLU A 78 -6.00 1.96 -0.96
CA GLU A 78 -5.37 0.67 -0.72
C GLU A 78 -5.09 -0.04 -2.04
N ILE A 79 -4.18 -1.01 -2.02
CA ILE A 79 -3.80 -1.81 -3.17
C ILE A 79 -3.39 -3.21 -2.71
N ILE A 80 -3.81 -4.24 -3.43
CA ILE A 80 -3.35 -5.60 -3.21
C ILE A 80 -2.01 -5.87 -3.92
N SER A 81 -1.21 -6.79 -3.39
CA SER A 81 0.14 -7.08 -3.91
C SER A 81 0.17 -7.37 -5.41
N ARG A 82 -0.77 -8.15 -5.90
CA ARG A 82 -0.87 -8.51 -7.33
C ARG A 82 -1.11 -7.28 -8.22
N GLN A 83 -1.99 -6.36 -7.81
CA GLN A 83 -2.24 -5.11 -8.54
C GLN A 83 -1.00 -4.22 -8.52
N LYS A 84 -0.33 -4.11 -7.38
CA LYS A 84 0.91 -3.34 -7.21
C LYS A 84 2.00 -3.82 -8.18
N GLU A 85 2.30 -5.12 -8.18
CA GLU A 85 3.31 -5.72 -9.07
C GLU A 85 3.01 -5.42 -10.53
N TYR A 86 1.74 -5.51 -10.91
CA TYR A 86 1.34 -5.21 -12.28
C TYR A 86 1.52 -3.73 -12.62
N LEU A 87 1.12 -2.79 -11.75
CA LEU A 87 1.30 -1.35 -11.98
C LEU A 87 2.78 -0.99 -12.11
N ILE A 88 3.65 -1.59 -11.31
CA ILE A 88 5.10 -1.40 -11.38
C ILE A 88 5.65 -1.96 -12.71
N ARG A 89 5.25 -3.17 -13.10
CA ARG A 89 5.67 -3.81 -14.36
C ARG A 89 5.29 -2.97 -15.57
N GLU A 90 4.09 -2.41 -15.58
CA GLU A 90 3.60 -1.55 -16.65
C GLU A 90 4.06 -0.09 -16.53
N LYS A 91 4.89 0.21 -15.52
CA LYS A 91 5.40 1.56 -15.22
C LYS A 91 4.31 2.62 -15.06
N ILE A 92 3.15 2.20 -14.55
CA ILE A 92 2.01 3.10 -14.27
C ILE A 92 2.28 3.81 -12.95
N PRO A 93 2.37 5.17 -12.94
CA PRO A 93 2.56 5.92 -11.71
C PRO A 93 1.37 5.76 -10.77
N PHE A 94 1.64 5.54 -9.49
CA PHE A 94 0.58 5.47 -8.49
C PHE A 94 1.05 5.95 -7.11
N VAL A 95 0.07 6.37 -6.31
CA VAL A 95 0.23 6.75 -4.91
C VAL A 95 -0.82 5.99 -4.10
N VAL A 96 -0.39 5.30 -3.06
CA VAL A 96 -1.26 4.75 -2.02
C VAL A 96 -1.08 5.61 -0.79
N GLU A 97 -2.13 6.29 -0.36
CA GLU A 97 -2.07 7.25 0.74
C GLU A 97 -1.56 6.59 2.03
N GLY A 98 -0.53 7.20 2.64
CA GLY A 98 0.07 6.70 3.88
C GLY A 98 0.92 5.43 3.74
N ARG A 99 1.15 4.91 2.53
CA ARG A 99 1.84 3.62 2.36
C ARG A 99 2.92 3.61 1.29
N GLN A 100 2.65 4.17 0.11
CA GLN A 100 3.54 3.98 -1.03
C GLN A 100 3.41 5.07 -2.08
N ILE A 101 4.55 5.44 -2.67
CA ILE A 101 4.64 6.38 -3.80
C ILE A 101 5.49 5.72 -4.88
N TYR A 102 4.96 5.64 -6.11
CA TYR A 102 5.68 5.18 -7.29
C TYR A 102 5.47 6.18 -8.43
N LEU A 103 6.46 7.03 -8.67
CA LEU A 103 6.45 8.09 -9.66
C LEU A 103 7.68 7.96 -10.57
N PRO A 104 7.67 7.04 -11.53
CA PRO A 104 8.84 6.75 -12.38
C PRO A 104 9.28 7.97 -13.21
N PHE A 105 8.37 8.85 -13.59
CA PHE A 105 8.69 10.09 -14.31
C PHE A 105 9.46 11.11 -13.46
N MET A 106 9.49 10.93 -12.13
CA MET A 106 10.29 11.71 -11.18
C MET A 106 11.48 10.91 -10.64
N ALA A 107 11.71 9.69 -11.12
CA ALA A 107 12.68 8.73 -10.59
C ALA A 107 12.48 8.39 -9.10
N LEU A 108 11.22 8.36 -8.64
CA LEU A 108 10.86 8.12 -7.26
C LEU A 108 10.11 6.80 -7.08
N TYR A 109 10.63 5.98 -6.17
CA TYR A 109 9.95 4.83 -5.61
C TYR A 109 10.15 4.82 -4.10
N LEU A 110 9.12 5.15 -3.35
CA LEU A 110 9.12 5.16 -1.90
C LEU A 110 8.04 4.21 -1.39
N GLN A 111 8.43 3.34 -0.49
CA GLN A 111 7.54 2.42 0.20
C GLN A 111 7.79 2.54 1.70
N GLU A 112 6.79 2.98 2.44
CA GLU A 112 6.81 2.85 3.89
C GLU A 112 6.56 1.38 4.23
N ARG A 113 7.53 0.75 4.86
CA ARG A 113 7.30 -0.51 5.56
C ARG A 113 6.58 -0.15 6.86
N CYS A 114 5.26 -0.05 6.80
CA CYS A 114 4.49 -0.20 8.00
C CYS A 114 4.77 -1.64 8.47
N ASN A 115 5.71 -1.81 9.38
CA ASN A 115 5.55 -2.87 10.33
C ASN A 115 4.20 -2.55 10.95
N ALA A 116 3.15 -3.30 10.57
CA ALA A 116 2.01 -3.39 11.43
C ALA A 116 2.64 -3.63 12.80
N GLU A 117 2.56 -2.64 13.69
CA GLU A 117 2.82 -2.90 15.09
C GLU A 117 2.00 -4.15 15.34
N ARG A 118 2.71 -5.29 15.47
CA ARG A 118 2.07 -6.44 16.05
C ARG A 118 1.59 -5.87 17.36
N GLU A 119 0.27 -5.67 17.46
CA GLU A 119 -0.35 -5.37 18.73
C GLU A 119 0.38 -6.30 19.69
N GLN A 120 1.21 -5.74 20.55
CA GLN A 120 1.79 -6.49 21.63
C GLN A 120 0.57 -6.90 22.44
N ARG A 121 0.07 -8.10 22.13
CA ARG A 121 -0.97 -8.69 22.93
C ARG A 121 -0.35 -8.77 24.30
N GLU A 122 -0.86 -7.98 25.23
CA GLU A 122 -0.50 -8.06 26.65
C GLU A 122 -0.77 -9.47 27.20
N GLU A 123 -1.58 -10.25 26.48
CA GLU A 123 -1.91 -11.62 26.80
C GLU A 123 -0.93 -12.60 26.14
N MET A 124 -0.32 -13.42 26.95
CA MET A 124 0.53 -14.53 26.48
C MET A 124 -0.31 -15.52 25.68
N ARG A 125 0.24 -16.04 24.60
CA ARG A 125 -0.43 -17.12 23.85
C ARG A 125 -0.68 -18.32 24.77
N PRO A 126 -1.76 -19.08 24.59
CA PRO A 126 -2.06 -20.25 25.42
C PRO A 126 -0.92 -21.25 25.52
N SER A 127 -0.19 -21.51 24.42
CA SER A 127 1.00 -22.39 24.43
C SER A 127 2.13 -21.83 25.28
N ALA A 128 2.36 -20.51 25.26
CA ALA A 128 3.38 -19.86 26.10
C ALA A 128 2.99 -19.88 27.57
N GLN A 129 1.69 -19.75 27.91
CA GLN A 129 1.19 -19.90 29.27
C GLN A 129 1.38 -21.31 29.77
N MET A 130 1.05 -22.34 28.98
CA MET A 130 1.25 -23.74 29.31
C MET A 130 2.73 -24.04 29.55
N LEU A 131 3.61 -23.52 28.69
CA LEU A 131 5.05 -23.67 28.85
C LEU A 131 5.57 -23.02 30.13
N LEU A 132 5.11 -21.82 30.46
CA LEU A 132 5.46 -21.12 31.69
C LEU A 132 4.98 -21.89 32.93
N LEU A 133 3.76 -22.39 32.94
CA LEU A 133 3.20 -23.18 34.01
C LEU A 133 3.96 -24.49 34.17
N HIS A 134 4.29 -25.18 33.09
CA HIS A 134 5.07 -26.39 33.10
C HIS A 134 6.47 -26.16 33.72
N PHE A 135 7.10 -25.02 33.36
CA PHE A 135 8.38 -24.63 33.94
C PHE A 135 8.29 -24.36 35.45
N ILE A 136 7.31 -23.59 35.88
CA ILE A 136 7.13 -23.18 37.29
C ILE A 136 6.80 -24.39 38.18
N TYR A 137 5.85 -25.24 37.74
CA TYR A 137 5.37 -26.36 38.54
C TYR A 137 6.19 -27.66 38.34
N GLY A 138 6.90 -27.79 37.21
CA GLY A 138 7.71 -28.97 36.90
C GLY A 138 9.05 -29.01 37.62
N GLY A 139 9.45 -27.92 38.29
CA GLY A 139 10.72 -27.85 39.06
C GLY A 139 11.99 -28.00 38.21
N ALA A 140 11.87 -27.86 36.91
CA ALA A 140 12.99 -27.96 35.99
C ALA A 140 13.86 -26.69 36.04
N GLN A 141 15.16 -26.83 36.11
CA GLN A 141 16.10 -25.69 36.06
C GLN A 141 16.34 -25.22 34.60
N GLU A 142 16.14 -26.10 33.63
CA GLU A 142 16.30 -25.82 32.20
C GLU A 142 15.14 -26.45 31.44
N LEU A 143 14.73 -25.82 30.37
CA LEU A 143 13.61 -26.22 29.52
C LEU A 143 14.08 -26.39 28.08
N PHE A 144 14.12 -27.62 27.60
CA PHE A 144 14.44 -27.93 26.22
C PHE A 144 13.14 -27.97 25.39
N THR A 145 13.09 -27.24 24.30
CA THR A 145 11.90 -27.14 23.44
C THR A 145 11.37 -28.49 22.97
N SER A 146 12.25 -29.43 22.65
CA SER A 146 11.89 -30.78 22.22
C SER A 146 11.23 -31.61 23.32
N GLN A 147 11.65 -31.43 24.58
CA GLN A 147 11.08 -32.13 25.74
C GLN A 147 9.75 -31.50 26.11
N ALA A 148 9.69 -30.17 26.21
CA ALA A 148 8.47 -29.45 26.52
C ALA A 148 7.37 -29.68 25.47
N ALA A 149 7.72 -29.81 24.19
CA ALA A 149 6.78 -30.13 23.12
C ALA A 149 6.13 -31.52 23.33
N LYS A 150 6.90 -32.52 23.76
CA LYS A 150 6.40 -33.86 24.08
C LYS A 150 5.51 -33.85 25.31
N ASP A 151 5.95 -33.21 26.40
CA ASP A 151 5.22 -33.17 27.66
C ASP A 151 3.90 -32.41 27.58
N LEU A 152 3.82 -31.42 26.69
CA LEU A 152 2.62 -30.59 26.45
C LEU A 152 1.78 -31.02 25.23
N GLU A 153 2.18 -32.12 24.58
CA GLU A 153 1.54 -32.61 23.33
C GLU A 153 1.46 -31.51 22.23
N LEU A 154 2.46 -30.64 22.15
CA LEU A 154 2.55 -29.55 21.19
C LEU A 154 3.61 -29.84 20.13
N THR A 155 3.49 -29.16 18.99
CA THR A 155 4.56 -29.21 17.99
C THR A 155 5.71 -28.28 18.39
N PRO A 156 7.00 -28.60 18.09
CA PRO A 156 8.15 -27.75 18.43
C PRO A 156 8.05 -26.33 17.87
N THR A 157 7.30 -26.15 16.79
CA THR A 157 7.04 -24.84 16.15
C THR A 157 5.95 -24.03 16.87
N SER A 158 5.20 -24.63 17.79
CA SER A 158 4.11 -23.99 18.53
C SER A 158 4.56 -23.46 19.90
N ILE A 159 5.76 -23.83 20.30
CA ILE A 159 6.48 -23.39 21.49
C ILE A 159 7.48 -22.30 21.07
#